data_991b91ebf396caefc299ddd8276d30b1
#
_entry.id   991b91ebf396caefc299ddd8276d30b1
#
_cell.length_a   1.000
_cell.length_b   1.000
_cell.length_c   1.000
_cell.angle_alpha   90.00
_cell.angle_beta   90.00
_cell.angle_gamma   90.00
#
_symmetry.space_group_name_H-M   'P 1'
#
loop_
_entity.id
_entity.type
_entity.pdbx_description
1 polymer ?
#
loop_
_entity_poly.entity_id
_entity_poly.type
_entity_poly.pdbx_seq_one_letter_code
_entity_poly.pdbx_strand_id
1 'polypeptide(L)' 'MSKIWRATGKYKKKKRSFSFTKELLAEKESHVREKILSELGSRHRVKRREIDINEIKEIKPEEVQNLDLRKILGLETEF' A
#
# COMPACT_ATOMS: atom_id res chain seq x y z
N MET A 1 -10.73 12.43 8.68
CA MET A 1 -9.45 11.97 9.16
C MET A 1 -8.95 10.80 8.36
N SER A 2 -7.65 10.72 8.20
CA SER A 2 -7.08 9.61 7.44
C SER A 2 -7.06 8.33 8.26
N LYS A 3 -7.31 7.23 7.60
CA LYS A 3 -7.25 5.92 8.21
C LYS A 3 -6.05 5.18 7.65
N ILE A 4 -5.59 4.18 8.36
CA ILE A 4 -4.47 3.36 7.92
C ILE A 4 -5.00 2.13 7.22
N TRP A 5 -4.47 1.87 6.03
CA TRP A 5 -4.92 0.75 5.22
C TRP A 5 -3.74 -0.13 4.84
N ARG A 6 -4.00 -1.41 4.75
CA ARG A 6 -3.03 -2.37 4.23
C ARG A 6 -3.64 -3.00 2.99
N ALA A 7 -2.89 -2.99 1.90
CA ALA A 7 -3.34 -3.58 0.66
C ALA A 7 -2.34 -4.63 0.21
N THR A 8 -2.85 -5.76 -0.23
CA THR A 8 -2.02 -6.82 -0.77
C THR A 8 -2.48 -7.14 -2.18
N GLY A 9 -1.55 -7.55 -3.00
CA GLY A 9 -1.87 -7.88 -4.37
C GLY A 9 -0.66 -8.39 -5.13
N LYS A 10 -0.82 -8.43 -6.44
CA LYS A 10 0.23 -8.90 -7.34
C LYS A 10 0.26 -8.03 -8.58
N TYR A 11 1.39 -7.98 -9.22
CA TYR A 11 1.50 -7.36 -10.53
C TYR A 11 2.40 -8.19 -11.42
N LYS A 12 2.20 -8.07 -12.73
CA LYS A 12 3.01 -8.80 -13.71
C LYS A 12 3.93 -7.86 -14.44
N LYS A 13 5.16 -8.27 -14.60
CA LYS A 13 6.14 -7.51 -15.36
C LYS A 13 7.08 -8.49 -16.04
N LYS A 14 7.24 -8.36 -17.37
CA LYS A 14 8.11 -9.22 -18.15
C LYS A 14 7.88 -10.71 -17.89
N LYS A 15 6.62 -11.12 -17.95
CA LYS A 15 6.21 -12.52 -17.75
C LYS A 15 6.45 -13.06 -16.34
N ARG A 16 6.72 -12.18 -15.38
CA ARG A 16 6.88 -12.58 -13.98
C ARG A 16 5.81 -11.94 -13.13
N SER A 17 5.38 -12.65 -12.11
CA SER A 17 4.44 -12.13 -11.13
C SER A 17 5.18 -11.77 -9.86
N PHE A 18 4.86 -10.62 -9.30
CA PHE A 18 5.44 -10.17 -8.04
C PHE A 18 4.31 -9.84 -7.08
N SER A 19 4.43 -10.28 -5.85
CA SER A 19 3.46 -9.90 -4.84
C SER A 19 3.91 -8.63 -4.14
N PHE A 20 2.95 -7.90 -3.60
CA PHE A 20 3.28 -6.69 -2.87
C PHE A 20 2.35 -6.53 -1.68
N THR A 21 2.83 -5.83 -0.68
CA THR A 21 2.04 -5.44 0.47
C THR A 21 2.37 -3.98 0.74
N LYS A 22 1.34 -3.14 0.79
CA LYS A 22 1.50 -1.71 1.02
C LYS A 22 0.66 -1.27 2.19
N GLU A 23 1.22 -0.39 3.01
CA GLU A 23 0.50 0.23 4.11
C GLU A 23 0.55 1.72 3.89
N LEU A 24 -0.59 2.38 3.95
CA LEU A 24 -0.65 3.80 3.67
C LEU A 24 -1.84 4.46 4.37
N LEU A 25 -1.80 5.78 4.37
CA LEU A 25 -2.87 6.58 4.94
C LEU A 25 -3.82 7.02 3.83
N ALA A 26 -5.10 6.85 4.05
CA ALA A 26 -6.11 7.30 3.11
C ALA A 26 -7.45 7.44 3.83
N GLU A 27 -8.34 8.21 3.25
CA GLU A 27 -9.66 8.39 3.84
C GLU A 27 -10.63 7.29 3.47
N LYS A 28 -10.46 6.70 2.30
CA LYS A 28 -11.33 5.63 1.83
C LYS A 28 -10.57 4.62 1.00
N GLU A 29 -11.21 3.47 0.81
CA GLU A 29 -10.64 2.38 0.03
C GLU A 29 -10.30 2.81 -1.40
N SER A 30 -11.15 3.60 -2.03
CA SER A 30 -10.90 4.04 -3.40
C SER A 30 -9.60 4.87 -3.50
N HIS A 31 -9.31 5.66 -2.47
CA HIS A 31 -8.07 6.43 -2.44
C HIS A 31 -6.85 5.51 -2.31
N VAL A 32 -6.99 4.44 -1.52
CA VAL A 32 -5.91 3.45 -1.37
C VAL A 32 -5.61 2.83 -2.72
N ARG A 33 -6.64 2.40 -3.42
CA ARG A 33 -6.50 1.77 -4.73
C ARG A 33 -5.80 2.69 -5.71
N GLU A 34 -6.24 3.94 -5.78
CA GLU A 34 -5.64 4.91 -6.69
C GLU A 34 -4.17 5.19 -6.36
N LYS A 35 -3.83 5.32 -5.10
CA LYS A 35 -2.46 5.55 -4.69
C LYS A 35 -1.56 4.39 -5.06
N ILE A 36 -2.04 3.16 -4.85
CA ILE A 36 -1.27 1.97 -5.19
C ILE A 36 -1.05 1.85 -6.69
N LEU A 37 -2.11 2.04 -7.46
CA LEU A 37 -2.01 1.96 -8.92
C LEU A 37 -1.06 3.02 -9.47
N SER A 38 -1.14 4.22 -8.93
CA SER A 38 -0.26 5.30 -9.34
C SER A 38 1.20 5.01 -8.99
N GLU A 39 1.45 4.53 -7.77
CA GLU A 39 2.79 4.23 -7.34
C GLU A 39 3.44 3.11 -8.15
N LEU A 40 2.71 2.01 -8.34
CA LEU A 40 3.24 0.89 -9.11
C LEU A 40 3.44 1.27 -10.57
N GLY A 41 2.51 2.05 -11.12
CA GLY A 41 2.65 2.51 -12.49
C GLY A 41 3.85 3.40 -12.69
N SER A 42 4.13 4.26 -11.72
CA SER A 42 5.24 5.19 -11.79
C SER A 42 6.59 4.52 -11.51
N ARG A 43 6.68 3.75 -10.42
CA ARG A 43 7.94 3.14 -10.01
C ARG A 43 8.34 1.93 -10.82
N HIS A 44 7.38 1.08 -11.13
CA HIS A 44 7.66 -0.19 -11.80
C HIS A 44 7.23 -0.21 -13.25
N ARG A 45 6.67 0.89 -13.73
CA ARG A 45 6.20 1.01 -15.12
C ARG A 45 5.25 -0.11 -15.49
N VAL A 46 4.36 -0.44 -14.56
CA VAL A 46 3.37 -1.49 -14.74
C VAL A 46 2.03 -0.85 -15.10
N LYS A 47 1.34 -1.41 -16.06
CA LYS A 47 0.04 -0.89 -16.46
C LYS A 47 -1.02 -1.31 -15.45
N ARG A 48 -2.07 -0.49 -15.31
CA ARG A 48 -3.15 -0.79 -14.35
C ARG A 48 -3.73 -2.18 -14.53
N ARG A 49 -3.89 -2.63 -15.76
CA ARG A 49 -4.45 -3.95 -16.06
C ARG A 49 -3.55 -5.10 -15.63
N GLU A 50 -2.28 -4.80 -15.37
CA GLU A 50 -1.32 -5.80 -14.93
C GLU A 50 -1.22 -5.88 -13.41
N ILE A 51 -1.96 -5.04 -12.71
CA ILE A 51 -1.95 -4.96 -11.26
C ILE A 51 -3.24 -5.55 -10.72
N ASP A 52 -3.13 -6.57 -9.87
CA ASP A 52 -4.27 -7.17 -9.19
C ASP A 52 -4.18 -6.85 -7.71
N ILE A 53 -5.16 -6.13 -7.21
CA ILE A 53 -5.23 -5.85 -5.79
C ILE A 53 -6.15 -6.90 -5.18
N ASN A 54 -5.57 -7.78 -4.37
CA ASN A 54 -6.33 -8.88 -3.77
C ASN A 54 -7.19 -8.45 -2.60
N GLU A 55 -6.61 -7.62 -1.74
CA GLU A 55 -7.31 -7.21 -0.54
C GLU A 55 -6.89 -5.82 -0.12
N ILE A 56 -7.85 -5.03 0.33
CA ILE A 56 -7.59 -3.73 0.94
C ILE A 56 -8.33 -3.77 2.26
N LYS A 57 -7.62 -3.51 3.33
CA LYS A 57 -8.17 -3.67 4.67
C LYS A 57 -7.71 -2.52 5.55
N GLU A 58 -8.63 -2.00 6.34
CA GLU A 58 -8.30 -0.99 7.33
C GLU A 58 -7.62 -1.67 8.52
N ILE A 59 -6.53 -1.11 8.99
CA ILE A 59 -5.79 -1.68 10.11
C ILE A 59 -5.59 -0.62 11.19
N LYS A 60 -5.26 -1.08 12.38
CA LYS A 60 -4.98 -0.17 13.51
C LYS A 60 -3.53 0.27 13.46
N PRO A 61 -3.21 1.43 14.04
CA PRO A 61 -1.82 1.90 14.07
C PRO A 61 -0.85 0.87 14.63
N GLU A 62 -1.30 0.07 15.61
CA GLU A 62 -0.44 -0.95 16.23
C GLU A 62 -0.07 -2.06 15.27
N GLU A 63 -0.84 -2.26 14.22
CA GLU A 63 -0.60 -3.32 13.25
C GLU A 63 0.31 -2.90 12.11
N VAL A 64 0.70 -1.64 12.06
CA VAL A 64 1.54 -1.12 10.97
C VAL A 64 2.93 -1.69 11.05
N GLN A 65 3.41 -2.26 9.95
CA GLN A 65 4.74 -2.84 9.86
C GLN A 65 5.73 -1.95 9.12
N ASN A 66 5.23 -1.02 8.32
CA ASN A 66 6.09 -0.11 7.57
C ASN A 66 6.74 0.90 8.52
N LEU A 67 8.06 0.89 8.61
CA LEU A 67 8.78 1.73 9.55
C LEU A 67 8.60 3.22 9.28
N ASP A 68 8.59 3.60 8.02
CA ASP A 68 8.41 5.01 7.68
C ASP A 68 7.03 5.50 8.09
N LEU A 69 6.02 4.69 7.86
CA LEU A 69 4.66 5.03 8.22
C LEU A 69 4.51 5.10 9.73
N ARG A 70 5.16 4.20 10.47
CA ARG A 70 5.14 4.22 11.93
C ARG A 70 5.73 5.52 12.46
N LYS A 71 6.79 6.01 11.85
CA LYS A 71 7.39 7.28 12.24
C LYS A 71 6.44 8.44 12.01
N ILE A 72 5.76 8.44 10.87
CA ILE A 72 4.78 9.48 10.56
C ILE A 72 3.65 9.47 11.58
N LEU A 73 3.24 8.30 12.02
CA LEU A 73 2.16 8.16 12.99
C LEU A 73 2.63 8.41 14.42
N GLY A 74 3.94 8.52 14.63
CA GLY A 74 4.48 8.74 15.97
C GLY A 74 4.43 7.51 16.86
N LEU A 75 4.34 6.33 16.26
CA LEU A 75 4.29 5.08 17.03
C LEU A 75 5.65 4.60 17.46
N GLU A 76 6.71 5.04 16.76
CA GLU A 76 8.06 4.71 17.16
C GLU A 76 8.46 5.68 18.21
N THR A 77 8.82 5.18 19.36
CA THR A 77 9.34 6.05 20.35
C THR A 77 10.81 6.11 20.15
N GLU A 78 11.36 7.16 20.17
CA GLU A 78 12.67 7.25 20.00
C GLU A 78 13.34 7.04 21.19
N PHE A 79 14.34 6.76 21.16
CA PHE A 79 15.04 6.40 22.27
C PHE A 79 16.34 7.10 22.29
#